data_883a384683c7662b79d400fcc2b93fd6
#
_entry.id   883a384683c7662b79d400fcc2b93fd6
#
_cell.length_a   1.000
_cell.length_b   1.000
_cell.length_c   1.000
_cell.angle_alpha   90.00
_cell.angle_beta   90.00
_cell.angle_gamma   90.00
#
_symmetry.space_group_name_H-M   'P 1'
#
loop_
_entity.id
_entity.type
_entity.pdbx_description
1 polymer ?
#
loop_
_entity_poly.entity_id
_entity_poly.type
_entity_poly.pdbx_seq_one_letter_code
_entity_poly.pdbx_strand_id
1 'polypeptide(L)'
;MIAYFLLVHRYPAQFKRLFKAIYLPGNQYVVHVDKSSGAALADEISAFLKPYQGVELLEPQDALWGGYSLVDAELRGMARLLEMDKSWTHYINLSGQDFPLKSQKYIREFFAANPGKQFIRALDQQKDRPDTLNRISHLFIEEHGKMTATDVARPFLPGDTPFIGTQWKAVTRSFCEYVCHDPRVDRFKTFYRNSFIADEAFFQTVIMNSDDPSVVMNDDLRMIDWVPDGDVK
;
A
#
# COMPACT_ATOMS: atom_id res chain seq x y z
N MET A 1 2.77 16.91 -9.10
CA MET A 1 2.06 16.77 -7.82
C MET A 1 2.12 15.32 -7.38
N ILE A 2 1.91 15.05 -6.11
CA ILE A 2 2.00 13.72 -5.52
C ILE A 2 0.64 13.36 -4.90
N ALA A 3 0.26 12.10 -5.01
CA ALA A 3 -0.90 11.53 -4.36
C ALA A 3 -0.45 10.66 -3.18
N TYR A 4 -1.02 10.87 -2.02
CA TYR A 4 -0.71 10.13 -0.80
C TYR A 4 -1.90 9.30 -0.35
N PHE A 5 -1.64 8.06 0.01
CA PHE A 5 -2.58 7.20 0.71
C PHE A 5 -2.06 6.91 2.11
N LEU A 6 -2.89 7.13 3.14
CA LEU A 6 -2.49 6.96 4.53
C LEU A 6 -3.40 5.94 5.23
N LEU A 7 -2.79 4.89 5.77
CA LEU A 7 -3.45 3.90 6.63
C LEU A 7 -3.29 4.31 8.09
N VAL A 8 -4.40 4.49 8.81
CA VAL A 8 -4.41 4.94 10.21
C VAL A 8 -5.20 3.95 11.06
N HIS A 9 -4.58 3.40 12.11
CA HIS A 9 -5.24 2.49 13.04
C HIS A 9 -4.99 2.83 14.51
N ARG A 10 -4.06 3.77 14.80
CA ARG A 10 -3.71 4.20 16.16
C ARG A 10 -2.90 5.50 16.15
N TYR A 11 -2.60 6.03 17.32
CA TYR A 11 -1.70 7.17 17.54
C TYR A 11 -2.07 8.44 16.76
N PRO A 12 -3.26 9.02 16.99
CA PRO A 12 -3.74 10.19 16.23
C PRO A 12 -2.78 11.39 16.33
N ALA A 13 -2.10 11.57 17.45
CA ALA A 13 -1.11 12.66 17.59
C ALA A 13 0.09 12.48 16.64
N GLN A 14 0.53 11.24 16.40
CA GLN A 14 1.61 10.94 15.45
C GLN A 14 1.14 11.16 14.01
N PHE A 15 -0.04 10.65 13.66
CA PHE A 15 -0.65 10.90 12.36
C PHE A 15 -0.76 12.42 12.07
N LYS A 16 -1.25 13.22 13.03
CA LYS A 16 -1.36 14.67 12.85
C LYS A 16 -0.02 15.36 12.61
N ARG A 17 1.06 14.89 13.25
CA ARG A 17 2.43 15.38 13.00
C ARG A 17 2.92 14.97 11.59
N LEU A 18 2.74 13.70 11.22
CA LEU A 18 3.05 13.21 9.88
C LEU A 18 2.31 14.04 8.83
N PHE A 19 0.98 14.15 8.96
CA PHE A 19 0.15 14.84 7.97
C PHE A 19 0.60 16.30 7.77
N LYS A 20 0.85 17.03 8.85
CA LYS A 20 1.40 18.40 8.77
C LYS A 20 2.75 18.48 8.07
N ALA A 21 3.59 17.46 8.24
CA ALA A 21 4.91 17.41 7.61
C ALA A 21 4.86 17.10 6.10
N ILE A 22 3.83 16.37 5.65
CA ILE A 22 3.67 16.02 4.23
C ILE A 22 2.66 16.90 3.49
N TYR A 23 1.82 17.66 4.21
CA TYR A 23 0.80 18.47 3.56
C TYR A 23 1.41 19.59 2.73
N LEU A 24 0.98 19.65 1.49
CA LEU A 24 1.29 20.73 0.55
C LEU A 24 0.08 20.97 -0.33
N PRO A 25 -0.44 22.21 -0.43
CA PRO A 25 -1.52 22.55 -1.35
C PRO A 25 -1.20 22.11 -2.78
N GLY A 26 -2.17 21.47 -3.43
CA GLY A 26 -2.03 20.88 -4.77
C GLY A 26 -1.70 19.38 -4.77
N ASN A 27 -1.11 18.81 -3.72
CA ASN A 27 -1.06 17.36 -3.56
C ASN A 27 -2.46 16.81 -3.19
N GLN A 28 -2.68 15.52 -3.46
CA GLN A 28 -3.91 14.81 -3.12
C GLN A 28 -3.66 13.81 -1.99
N TYR A 29 -4.61 13.67 -1.10
CA TYR A 29 -4.50 12.80 0.07
C TYR A 29 -5.80 12.01 0.25
N VAL A 30 -5.66 10.71 0.35
CA VAL A 30 -6.74 9.81 0.76
C VAL A 30 -6.33 9.12 2.05
N VAL A 31 -7.18 9.18 3.05
CA VAL A 31 -6.94 8.60 4.37
C VAL A 31 -7.94 7.48 4.62
N HIS A 32 -7.46 6.33 5.02
CA HIS A 32 -8.26 5.21 5.52
C HIS A 32 -8.01 5.07 7.01
N VAL A 33 -9.08 5.17 7.80
CA VAL A 33 -9.04 4.82 9.23
C VAL A 33 -9.61 3.42 9.37
N ASP A 34 -8.82 2.53 9.97
CA ASP A 34 -9.25 1.16 10.21
C ASP A 34 -10.50 1.15 11.11
N LYS A 35 -11.55 0.48 10.65
CA LYS A 35 -12.83 0.40 11.36
C LYS A 35 -12.69 -0.23 12.75
N SER A 36 -11.81 -1.22 12.90
CA SER A 36 -11.53 -1.88 14.17
C SER A 36 -10.92 -0.95 15.23
N SER A 37 -10.37 0.20 14.80
CA SER A 37 -9.81 1.24 15.69
C SER A 37 -10.88 2.05 16.44
N GLY A 38 -12.16 1.91 16.06
CA GLY A 38 -13.30 2.54 16.71
C GLY A 38 -13.65 3.92 16.19
N ALA A 39 -14.90 4.32 16.41
CA ALA A 39 -15.44 5.59 15.91
C ALA A 39 -14.72 6.83 16.45
N ALA A 40 -14.25 6.79 17.69
CA ALA A 40 -13.56 7.94 18.31
C ALA A 40 -12.30 8.34 17.55
N LEU A 41 -11.52 7.38 17.04
CA LEU A 41 -10.35 7.67 16.21
C LEU A 41 -10.76 8.26 14.86
N ALA A 42 -11.78 7.67 14.22
CA ALA A 42 -12.29 8.16 12.94
C ALA A 42 -12.82 9.61 13.04
N ASP A 43 -13.58 9.91 14.09
CA ASP A 43 -14.11 11.26 14.34
C ASP A 43 -12.98 12.28 14.60
N GLU A 44 -11.97 11.90 15.39
CA GLU A 44 -10.82 12.75 15.69
C GLU A 44 -10.01 13.07 14.43
N ILE A 45 -9.76 12.06 13.57
CA ILE A 45 -9.03 12.23 12.32
C ILE A 45 -9.86 13.05 11.33
N SER A 46 -11.15 12.78 11.20
CA SER A 46 -12.07 13.53 10.34
C SER A 46 -12.12 15.02 10.74
N ALA A 47 -12.30 15.32 12.02
CA ALA A 47 -12.31 16.69 12.52
C ALA A 47 -10.97 17.41 12.25
N PHE A 48 -9.85 16.72 12.42
CA PHE A 48 -8.52 17.28 12.14
C PHE A 48 -8.33 17.61 10.66
N LEU A 49 -8.80 16.74 9.75
CA LEU A 49 -8.59 16.86 8.30
C LEU A 49 -9.52 17.90 7.65
N LYS A 50 -10.64 18.25 8.28
CA LYS A 50 -11.67 19.16 7.73
C LYS A 50 -11.16 20.48 7.13
N PRO A 51 -10.16 21.19 7.70
CA PRO A 51 -9.68 22.46 7.13
C PRO A 51 -8.73 22.29 5.93
N TYR A 52 -8.29 21.08 5.60
CA TYR A 52 -7.30 20.84 4.55
C TYR A 52 -7.97 20.57 3.20
N GLN A 53 -7.49 21.19 2.13
CA GLN A 53 -7.97 20.97 0.77
C GLN A 53 -7.24 19.79 0.11
N GLY A 54 -7.91 19.11 -0.84
CA GLY A 54 -7.35 17.96 -1.55
C GLY A 54 -7.21 16.72 -0.66
N VAL A 55 -8.04 16.62 0.39
CA VAL A 55 -8.03 15.52 1.36
C VAL A 55 -9.39 14.86 1.40
N GLU A 56 -9.41 13.55 1.29
CA GLU A 56 -10.62 12.75 1.45
C GLU A 56 -10.41 11.60 2.43
N LEU A 57 -11.46 11.30 3.19
CA LEU A 57 -11.51 10.17 4.10
C LEU A 57 -12.36 9.08 3.47
N LEU A 58 -11.82 7.87 3.35
CA LEU A 58 -12.58 6.71 2.91
C LEU A 58 -13.55 6.25 3.98
N GLU A 59 -14.66 5.66 3.55
CA GLU A 59 -15.53 4.91 4.46
C GLU A 59 -14.71 3.84 5.19
N PRO A 60 -14.76 3.82 6.55
CA PRO A 60 -13.98 2.88 7.34
C PRO A 60 -14.35 1.43 7.03
N GLN A 61 -13.35 0.61 6.79
CA GLN A 61 -13.45 -0.84 6.65
C GLN A 61 -12.36 -1.50 7.50
N ASP A 62 -12.59 -2.74 7.86
CA ASP A 62 -11.56 -3.51 8.54
C ASP A 62 -10.38 -3.77 7.60
N ALA A 63 -9.18 -3.52 8.07
CA ALA A 63 -7.93 -3.74 7.36
C ALA A 63 -7.03 -4.63 8.22
N LEU A 64 -7.26 -5.93 8.12
CA LEU A 64 -6.64 -6.93 8.98
C LEU A 64 -5.15 -7.11 8.64
N TRP A 65 -4.30 -7.09 9.64
CA TRP A 65 -2.88 -7.40 9.46
C TRP A 65 -2.69 -8.80 8.83
N GLY A 66 -1.95 -8.84 7.74
CA GLY A 66 -1.70 -10.05 6.95
C GLY A 66 -2.84 -10.47 6.03
N GLY A 67 -3.99 -9.79 6.07
CA GLY A 67 -5.14 -10.04 5.22
C GLY A 67 -5.12 -9.28 3.90
N TYR A 68 -5.91 -9.75 2.93
CA TYR A 68 -6.12 -9.05 1.66
C TYR A 68 -6.87 -7.72 1.85
N SER A 69 -7.59 -7.56 2.95
CA SER A 69 -8.28 -6.32 3.29
C SER A 69 -7.36 -5.09 3.34
N LEU A 70 -6.04 -5.27 3.65
CA LEU A 70 -5.04 -4.22 3.52
C LEU A 70 -4.82 -3.82 2.05
N VAL A 71 -4.71 -4.79 1.15
CA VAL A 71 -4.59 -4.54 -0.30
C VAL A 71 -5.85 -3.87 -0.84
N ASP A 72 -7.03 -4.33 -0.41
CA ASP A 72 -8.32 -3.77 -0.82
C ASP A 72 -8.46 -2.30 -0.38
N ALA A 73 -8.09 -1.98 0.86
CA ALA A 73 -8.08 -0.60 1.35
C ALA A 73 -7.15 0.29 0.49
N GLU A 74 -5.98 -0.21 0.10
CA GLU A 74 -5.04 0.53 -0.74
C GLU A 74 -5.56 0.69 -2.18
N LEU A 75 -6.14 -0.35 -2.78
CA LEU A 75 -6.76 -0.27 -4.11
C LEU A 75 -7.92 0.74 -4.15
N ARG A 76 -8.76 0.77 -3.11
CA ARG A 76 -9.81 1.78 -2.95
C ARG A 76 -9.23 3.19 -2.83
N GLY A 77 -8.14 3.34 -2.08
CA GLY A 77 -7.40 4.59 -1.98
C GLY A 77 -6.83 5.07 -3.31
N MET A 78 -6.22 4.16 -4.08
CA MET A 78 -5.72 4.45 -5.43
C MET A 78 -6.85 4.85 -6.37
N ALA A 79 -7.95 4.09 -6.41
CA ALA A 79 -9.12 4.39 -7.24
C ALA A 79 -9.69 5.78 -6.92
N ARG A 80 -9.82 6.11 -5.61
CA ARG A 80 -10.31 7.43 -5.21
C ARG A 80 -9.37 8.57 -5.62
N LEU A 81 -8.06 8.41 -5.47
CA LEU A 81 -7.06 9.38 -5.92
C LEU A 81 -7.10 9.60 -7.44
N LEU A 82 -7.36 8.54 -8.21
CA LEU A 82 -7.50 8.62 -9.67
C LEU A 82 -8.72 9.46 -10.10
N GLU A 83 -9.80 9.42 -9.31
CA GLU A 83 -11.02 10.21 -9.53
C GLU A 83 -10.86 11.68 -9.12
N MET A 84 -10.11 11.97 -8.03
CA MET A 84 -9.97 13.31 -7.45
C MET A 84 -9.26 14.29 -8.39
N ASP A 85 -8.12 13.88 -8.96
CA ASP A 85 -7.29 14.76 -9.80
C ASP A 85 -6.48 13.94 -10.81
N LYS A 86 -6.23 14.51 -11.99
CA LYS A 86 -5.46 13.88 -13.07
C LYS A 86 -4.00 14.34 -13.13
N SER A 87 -3.59 15.30 -12.33
CA SER A 87 -2.31 16.01 -12.48
C SER A 87 -1.16 15.44 -11.65
N TRP A 88 -1.43 14.55 -10.68
CA TRP A 88 -0.37 13.92 -9.90
C TRP A 88 0.35 12.83 -10.72
N THR A 89 1.64 12.67 -10.47
CA THR A 89 2.52 11.77 -11.22
C THR A 89 2.86 10.49 -10.47
N HIS A 90 3.00 10.58 -9.15
CA HIS A 90 3.36 9.46 -8.30
C HIS A 90 2.39 9.34 -7.11
N TYR A 91 2.11 8.12 -6.77
CA TYR A 91 1.40 7.67 -5.59
C TYR A 91 2.40 7.21 -4.53
N ILE A 92 2.14 7.52 -3.27
CA ILE A 92 2.95 7.07 -2.12
C ILE A 92 2.00 6.58 -1.04
N ASN A 93 2.18 5.33 -0.58
CA ASN A 93 1.47 4.85 0.60
C ASN A 93 2.26 5.12 1.88
N LEU A 94 1.56 5.43 2.96
CA LEU A 94 2.10 5.71 4.29
C LEU A 94 1.24 5.07 5.37
N SER A 95 1.87 4.65 6.46
CA SER A 95 1.19 4.42 7.73
C SER A 95 1.05 5.72 8.51
N GLY A 96 0.04 5.83 9.36
CA GLY A 96 -0.07 6.93 10.32
C GLY A 96 1.11 7.06 11.30
N GLN A 97 2.01 6.09 11.31
CA GLN A 97 3.21 6.03 12.15
C GLN A 97 4.50 6.41 11.43
N ASP A 98 4.46 6.60 10.12
CA ASP A 98 5.62 7.04 9.33
C ASP A 98 5.99 8.50 9.61
N PHE A 99 7.18 8.89 9.15
CA PHE A 99 7.58 10.30 9.15
C PHE A 99 8.55 10.57 7.99
N PRO A 100 8.40 11.70 7.26
CA PRO A 100 9.28 12.00 6.13
C PRO A 100 10.68 12.40 6.60
N LEU A 101 11.71 11.80 6.01
CA LEU A 101 13.11 12.15 6.25
C LEU A 101 13.59 13.32 5.37
N LYS A 102 12.78 13.72 4.40
CA LYS A 102 13.07 14.80 3.46
C LYS A 102 11.90 15.79 3.39
N SER A 103 12.21 17.03 3.04
CA SER A 103 11.18 18.06 2.84
C SER A 103 10.28 17.74 1.63
N GLN A 104 9.06 18.28 1.61
CA GLN A 104 8.15 18.15 0.47
C GLN A 104 8.74 18.73 -0.82
N LYS A 105 9.55 19.77 -0.73
CA LYS A 105 10.28 20.32 -1.87
C LYS A 105 11.23 19.25 -2.46
N TYR A 106 12.04 18.61 -1.62
CA TYR A 106 12.96 17.57 -2.05
C TYR A 106 12.22 16.38 -2.68
N ILE A 107 11.15 15.90 -2.03
CA ILE A 107 10.35 14.76 -2.53
C ILE A 107 9.78 15.07 -3.92
N ARG A 108 9.25 16.25 -4.13
CA ARG A 108 8.72 16.68 -5.44
C ARG A 108 9.81 16.75 -6.51
N GLU A 109 10.97 17.34 -6.19
CA GLU A 109 12.12 17.44 -7.10
C GLU A 109 12.65 16.06 -7.46
N PHE A 110 12.71 15.15 -6.48
CA PHE A 110 13.14 13.76 -6.70
C PHE A 110 12.23 13.04 -7.71
N PHE A 111 10.91 13.09 -7.53
CA PHE A 111 9.99 12.43 -8.47
C PHE A 111 9.92 13.14 -9.83
N ALA A 112 10.12 14.45 -9.88
CA ALA A 112 10.22 15.19 -11.14
C ALA A 112 11.48 14.78 -11.93
N ALA A 113 12.57 14.45 -11.26
CA ALA A 113 13.80 13.95 -11.87
C ALA A 113 13.75 12.45 -12.24
N ASN A 114 12.72 11.72 -11.77
CA ASN A 114 12.56 10.29 -12.01
C ASN A 114 11.19 9.95 -12.64
N PRO A 115 10.84 10.59 -13.79
CA PRO A 115 9.54 10.36 -14.41
C PRO A 115 9.41 8.90 -14.85
N GLY A 116 8.23 8.31 -14.62
CA GLY A 116 7.92 6.94 -15.06
C GLY A 116 8.54 5.82 -14.22
N LYS A 117 9.43 6.11 -13.28
CA LYS A 117 10.07 5.09 -12.44
C LYS A 117 9.15 4.62 -11.32
N GLN A 118 9.24 3.33 -11.02
CA GLN A 118 8.46 2.65 -10.00
C GLN A 118 9.38 2.29 -8.83
N PHE A 119 9.16 2.89 -7.68
CA PHE A 119 9.93 2.60 -6.46
C PHE A 119 9.15 1.62 -5.59
N ILE A 120 9.47 0.36 -5.76
CA ILE A 120 8.90 -0.76 -5.02
C ILE A 120 9.94 -1.87 -4.92
N ARG A 121 10.16 -2.39 -3.72
CA ARG A 121 11.06 -3.51 -3.54
C ARG A 121 10.38 -4.79 -4.01
N ALA A 122 10.98 -5.48 -4.97
CA ALA A 122 10.44 -6.70 -5.55
C ALA A 122 11.55 -7.76 -5.71
N LEU A 123 11.45 -8.84 -4.97
CA LEU A 123 12.35 -9.99 -4.98
C LEU A 123 11.61 -11.19 -5.54
N ASP A 124 12.23 -11.99 -6.37
CA ASP A 124 11.67 -13.27 -6.83
C ASP A 124 11.44 -14.18 -5.62
N GLN A 125 10.17 -14.46 -5.31
CA GLN A 125 9.84 -15.18 -4.08
C GLN A 125 10.35 -16.61 -4.09
N GLN A 126 10.47 -17.23 -5.26
CA GLN A 126 10.98 -18.59 -5.39
C GLN A 126 12.49 -18.68 -5.24
N LYS A 127 13.22 -17.68 -5.74
CA LYS A 127 14.70 -17.70 -5.76
C LYS A 127 15.29 -17.01 -4.54
N ASP A 128 14.77 -15.80 -4.21
CA ASP A 128 15.38 -14.92 -3.23
C ASP A 128 14.76 -15.06 -1.83
N ARG A 129 13.48 -15.49 -1.75
CA ARG A 129 12.72 -15.59 -0.49
C ARG A 129 11.87 -16.86 -0.40
N PRO A 130 12.47 -18.06 -0.65
CA PRO A 130 11.74 -19.34 -0.58
C PRO A 130 11.13 -19.62 0.82
N ASP A 131 11.68 -19.01 1.87
CA ASP A 131 11.17 -19.04 3.24
C ASP A 131 9.74 -18.47 3.39
N THR A 132 9.30 -17.64 2.44
CA THR A 132 7.99 -16.98 2.44
C THR A 132 6.94 -17.68 1.54
N LEU A 133 7.30 -18.73 0.83
CA LEU A 133 6.38 -19.43 -0.09
C LEU A 133 5.16 -20.05 0.61
N ASN A 134 5.28 -20.36 1.90
CA ASN A 134 4.15 -20.80 2.71
C ASN A 134 2.99 -19.79 2.76
N ARG A 135 3.24 -18.52 2.54
CA ARG A 135 2.22 -17.46 2.50
C ARG A 135 1.27 -17.57 1.31
N ILE A 136 1.69 -18.25 0.24
CA ILE A 136 0.95 -18.38 -1.04
C ILE A 136 0.68 -19.82 -1.46
N SER A 137 1.37 -20.82 -0.88
CA SER A 137 1.25 -22.24 -1.23
C SER A 137 0.06 -22.94 -0.59
N HIS A 138 -0.58 -22.32 0.37
CA HIS A 138 -1.81 -22.78 1.02
C HIS A 138 -2.89 -21.70 0.93
N LEU A 139 -4.14 -22.12 1.05
CA LEU A 139 -5.28 -21.22 1.11
C LEU A 139 -5.41 -20.67 2.53
N PHE A 140 -5.47 -19.35 2.64
CA PHE A 140 -5.76 -18.64 3.88
C PHE A 140 -7.15 -18.04 3.84
N ILE A 141 -7.82 -17.99 4.99
CA ILE A 141 -9.14 -17.39 5.15
C ILE A 141 -9.01 -16.20 6.11
N GLU A 142 -9.50 -15.04 5.66
CA GLU A 142 -9.63 -13.84 6.48
C GLU A 142 -11.01 -13.82 7.14
N GLU A 143 -11.09 -14.19 8.41
CA GLU A 143 -12.35 -14.26 9.15
C GLU A 143 -12.15 -13.99 10.65
N HIS A 144 -13.21 -13.46 11.28
CA HIS A 144 -13.22 -13.19 12.73
C HIS A 144 -12.02 -12.38 13.25
N GLY A 145 -11.54 -11.44 12.43
CA GLY A 145 -10.41 -10.57 12.80
C GLY A 145 -9.04 -11.24 12.82
N LYS A 146 -8.88 -12.37 12.13
CA LYS A 146 -7.59 -13.07 11.99
C LYS A 146 -7.46 -13.80 10.66
N MET A 147 -6.20 -14.09 10.29
CA MET A 147 -5.87 -14.96 9.18
C MET A 147 -5.73 -16.40 9.67
N THR A 148 -6.43 -17.33 9.02
CA THR A 148 -6.39 -18.75 9.35
C THR A 148 -5.84 -19.53 8.15
N ALA A 149 -4.74 -20.28 8.34
CA ALA A 149 -4.25 -21.21 7.34
C ALA A 149 -5.17 -22.43 7.26
N THR A 150 -5.38 -22.94 6.05
CA THR A 150 -6.06 -24.22 5.81
C THR A 150 -5.06 -25.26 5.31
N ASP A 151 -5.48 -26.54 5.30
CA ASP A 151 -4.68 -27.64 4.73
C ASP A 151 -4.78 -27.72 3.19
N VAL A 152 -5.49 -26.77 2.56
CA VAL A 152 -5.68 -26.74 1.11
C VAL A 152 -4.45 -26.14 0.45
N ALA A 153 -3.62 -27.00 -0.13
CA ALA A 153 -2.49 -26.57 -0.95
C ALA A 153 -2.97 -26.03 -2.30
N ARG A 154 -2.27 -25.01 -2.82
CA ARG A 154 -2.55 -24.44 -4.14
C ARG A 154 -1.27 -24.06 -4.88
N PRO A 155 -1.18 -24.34 -6.18
CA PRO A 155 -0.08 -23.85 -7.00
C PRO A 155 -0.21 -22.33 -7.21
N PHE A 156 0.90 -21.68 -7.50
CA PHE A 156 0.87 -20.29 -7.98
C PHE A 156 0.29 -20.22 -9.40
N LEU A 157 -0.06 -19.04 -9.84
CA LEU A 157 -0.65 -18.77 -11.16
C LEU A 157 0.27 -19.25 -12.28
N PRO A 158 -0.21 -20.12 -13.21
CA PRO A 158 0.61 -20.64 -14.29
C PRO A 158 1.11 -19.53 -15.22
N GLY A 159 2.41 -19.56 -15.53
CA GLY A 159 3.05 -18.57 -16.41
C GLY A 159 3.49 -17.28 -15.75
N ASP A 160 3.09 -17.05 -14.52
CA ASP A 160 3.50 -15.88 -13.73
C ASP A 160 4.57 -16.27 -12.68
N THR A 161 5.39 -15.32 -12.28
CA THR A 161 6.36 -15.47 -11.18
C THR A 161 5.88 -14.71 -9.96
N PRO A 162 5.86 -15.32 -8.75
CA PRO A 162 5.52 -14.60 -7.54
C PRO A 162 6.69 -13.70 -7.08
N PHE A 163 6.39 -12.46 -6.72
CA PHE A 163 7.34 -11.51 -6.16
C PHE A 163 6.91 -11.06 -4.77
N ILE A 164 7.88 -10.72 -3.93
CA ILE A 164 7.68 -10.27 -2.56
C ILE A 164 8.60 -9.09 -2.24
N GLY A 165 8.20 -8.25 -1.32
CA GLY A 165 9.00 -7.12 -0.82
C GLY A 165 8.48 -6.61 0.51
N THR A 166 8.28 -5.31 0.60
CA THR A 166 7.59 -4.65 1.72
C THR A 166 6.25 -4.11 1.26
N GLN A 167 5.37 -3.74 2.20
CA GLN A 167 4.11 -3.07 1.83
C GLN A 167 4.31 -1.69 1.19
N TRP A 168 5.50 -1.09 1.32
CA TRP A 168 5.78 0.30 0.94
C TRP A 168 6.14 0.45 -0.52
N LYS A 169 5.65 1.53 -1.12
CA LYS A 169 5.91 1.85 -2.52
C LYS A 169 5.71 3.33 -2.83
N ALA A 170 6.40 3.78 -3.87
CA ALA A 170 6.11 5.04 -4.56
C ALA A 170 6.04 4.73 -6.06
N VAL A 171 4.83 4.66 -6.60
CA VAL A 171 4.55 4.19 -7.96
C VAL A 171 3.86 5.25 -8.80
N THR A 172 3.91 5.12 -10.11
CA THR A 172 3.33 6.09 -11.03
C THR A 172 1.80 6.03 -11.04
N ARG A 173 1.18 7.11 -11.50
CA ARG A 173 -0.25 7.17 -11.78
C ARG A 173 -0.67 6.07 -12.76
N SER A 174 0.10 5.84 -13.83
CA SER A 174 -0.22 4.80 -14.81
C SER A 174 -0.24 3.40 -14.22
N PHE A 175 0.64 3.10 -13.25
CA PHE A 175 0.55 1.83 -12.52
C PHE A 175 -0.71 1.76 -11.65
N CYS A 176 -1.10 2.85 -11.00
CA CYS A 176 -2.37 2.88 -10.26
C CYS A 176 -3.58 2.65 -11.18
N GLU A 177 -3.59 3.25 -12.37
CA GLU A 177 -4.64 3.01 -13.38
C GLU A 177 -4.65 1.54 -13.83
N TYR A 178 -3.48 0.96 -14.09
CA TYR A 178 -3.34 -0.44 -14.47
C TYR A 178 -3.84 -1.39 -13.36
N VAL A 179 -3.36 -1.24 -12.14
CA VAL A 179 -3.74 -2.15 -11.04
C VAL A 179 -5.20 -2.05 -10.64
N CYS A 180 -5.80 -0.87 -10.78
CA CYS A 180 -7.22 -0.67 -10.44
C CYS A 180 -8.16 -1.18 -11.53
N HIS A 181 -7.84 -0.97 -12.82
CA HIS A 181 -8.82 -1.06 -13.91
C HIS A 181 -8.50 -2.09 -15.00
N ASP A 182 -7.26 -2.57 -15.11
CA ASP A 182 -6.93 -3.56 -16.14
C ASP A 182 -7.43 -4.96 -15.75
N PRO A 183 -8.24 -5.63 -16.59
CA PRO A 183 -8.79 -6.95 -16.27
C PRO A 183 -7.72 -8.04 -16.16
N ARG A 184 -6.51 -7.83 -16.71
CA ARG A 184 -5.38 -8.77 -16.55
C ARG A 184 -4.94 -8.90 -15.08
N VAL A 185 -5.23 -7.90 -14.26
CA VAL A 185 -4.90 -7.89 -12.81
C VAL A 185 -5.89 -8.72 -11.99
N ASP A 186 -7.09 -9.00 -12.50
CA ASP A 186 -8.14 -9.66 -11.71
C ASP A 186 -7.75 -11.08 -11.27
N ARG A 187 -6.92 -11.79 -12.06
CA ARG A 187 -6.37 -13.09 -11.65
C ARG A 187 -5.49 -12.98 -10.39
N PHE A 188 -4.70 -11.92 -10.27
CA PHE A 188 -3.89 -11.65 -9.09
C PHE A 188 -4.75 -11.25 -7.89
N LYS A 189 -5.75 -10.37 -8.09
CA LYS A 189 -6.71 -10.00 -7.03
C LYS A 189 -7.41 -11.25 -6.48
N THR A 190 -7.86 -12.14 -7.38
CA THR A 190 -8.52 -13.40 -7.00
C THR A 190 -7.59 -14.32 -6.23
N PHE A 191 -6.35 -14.49 -6.68
CA PHE A 191 -5.37 -15.33 -6.02
C PHE A 191 -5.00 -14.80 -4.63
N TYR A 192 -4.64 -13.52 -4.53
CA TYR A 192 -4.12 -12.94 -3.30
C TYR A 192 -5.18 -12.73 -2.21
N ARG A 193 -6.48 -12.76 -2.52
CA ARG A 193 -7.56 -12.77 -1.51
C ARG A 193 -7.42 -13.88 -0.47
N ASN A 194 -6.79 -14.96 -0.84
CA ASN A 194 -6.58 -16.12 0.01
C ASN A 194 -5.08 -16.38 0.28
N SER A 195 -4.27 -15.33 0.31
CA SER A 195 -2.85 -15.38 0.66
C SER A 195 -2.59 -14.71 1.99
N PHE A 196 -1.52 -15.12 2.68
CA PHE A 196 -1.09 -14.49 3.92
C PHE A 196 -0.09 -13.37 3.65
N ILE A 197 -0.23 -12.23 4.32
CA ILE A 197 0.58 -11.01 4.14
C ILE A 197 0.61 -10.60 2.65
N ALA A 198 -0.59 -10.47 2.08
CA ALA A 198 -0.79 -10.17 0.67
C ALA A 198 -0.26 -8.77 0.27
N ASP A 199 -0.24 -7.82 1.18
CA ASP A 199 0.24 -6.44 1.01
C ASP A 199 1.74 -6.34 0.70
N GLU A 200 2.54 -7.37 1.08
CA GLU A 200 3.96 -7.46 0.76
C GLU A 200 4.26 -8.18 -0.57
N ALA A 201 3.24 -8.72 -1.26
CA ALA A 201 3.45 -9.55 -2.45
C ALA A 201 2.57 -9.17 -3.65
N PHE A 202 1.34 -8.69 -3.44
CA PHE A 202 0.39 -8.42 -4.51
C PHE A 202 0.90 -7.39 -5.52
N PHE A 203 1.26 -6.18 -5.06
CA PHE A 203 1.70 -5.11 -5.94
C PHE A 203 3.03 -5.43 -6.63
N GLN A 204 3.95 -6.09 -5.92
CA GLN A 204 5.22 -6.57 -6.44
C GLN A 204 5.00 -7.57 -7.58
N THR A 205 4.11 -8.53 -7.36
CA THR A 205 3.80 -9.55 -8.37
C THR A 205 3.11 -8.94 -9.58
N VAL A 206 2.15 -8.05 -9.38
CA VAL A 206 1.45 -7.38 -10.49
C VAL A 206 2.41 -6.58 -11.35
N ILE A 207 3.28 -5.77 -10.75
CA ILE A 207 4.18 -4.89 -11.51
C ILE A 207 5.27 -5.68 -12.25
N MET A 208 5.81 -6.72 -11.62
CA MET A 208 6.88 -7.54 -12.20
C MET A 208 6.40 -8.51 -13.30
N ASN A 209 5.09 -8.81 -13.36
CA ASN A 209 4.45 -9.56 -14.44
C ASN A 209 3.68 -8.64 -15.42
N SER A 210 3.92 -7.32 -15.38
CA SER A 210 3.37 -6.36 -16.34
C SER A 210 4.21 -6.29 -17.62
N ASP A 211 3.75 -5.49 -18.60
CA ASP A 211 4.40 -5.36 -19.91
C ASP A 211 5.81 -4.73 -19.83
N ASP A 212 6.09 -3.90 -18.82
CA ASP A 212 7.40 -3.25 -18.66
C ASP A 212 7.88 -3.24 -17.19
N PRO A 213 8.46 -4.34 -16.70
CA PRO A 213 9.06 -4.41 -15.37
C PRO A 213 10.42 -3.67 -15.28
N SER A 214 11.00 -3.22 -16.41
CA SER A 214 12.34 -2.57 -16.43
C SER A 214 12.36 -1.20 -15.72
N VAL A 215 11.21 -0.56 -15.55
CA VAL A 215 11.07 0.72 -14.84
C VAL A 215 11.06 0.59 -13.31
N VAL A 216 11.10 -0.66 -12.80
CA VAL A 216 11.13 -0.93 -11.34
C VAL A 216 12.54 -0.71 -10.80
N MET A 217 12.64 0.16 -9.80
CA MET A 217 13.92 0.55 -9.18
C MET A 217 14.35 -0.39 -8.04
N ASN A 218 13.55 -1.38 -7.70
CA ASN A 218 13.80 -2.34 -6.59
C ASN A 218 14.22 -1.69 -5.26
N ASP A 219 13.64 -0.55 -4.97
CA ASP A 219 13.86 0.26 -3.77
C ASP A 219 12.51 0.84 -3.34
N ASP A 220 12.12 0.71 -2.10
CA ASP A 220 10.86 1.23 -1.57
C ASP A 220 10.98 2.65 -0.97
N LEU A 221 12.17 3.23 -1.01
CA LEU A 221 12.51 4.55 -0.45
C LEU A 221 12.21 4.66 1.05
N ARG A 222 12.35 3.55 1.79
CA ARG A 222 12.09 3.51 3.23
C ARG A 222 13.35 3.28 4.05
N MET A 223 13.43 3.96 5.17
CA MET A 223 14.32 3.65 6.28
C MET A 223 13.49 2.99 7.36
N ILE A 224 13.71 1.69 7.59
CA ILE A 224 13.00 0.92 8.63
C ILE A 224 14.05 0.45 9.64
N ASP A 225 13.85 0.83 10.91
CA ASP A 225 14.62 0.33 12.03
C ASP A 225 13.83 -0.80 12.70
N TRP A 226 14.31 -2.03 12.55
CA TRP A 226 13.69 -3.20 13.14
C TRP A 226 14.23 -3.39 14.55
N VAL A 227 13.40 -3.09 15.54
CA VAL A 227 13.73 -3.32 16.94
C VAL A 227 13.20 -4.72 17.33
N PRO A 228 14.08 -5.72 17.62
CA PRO A 228 13.68 -7.11 17.81
C PRO A 228 12.70 -7.33 18.96
N ASP A 229 12.74 -6.49 19.99
CA ASP A 229 11.91 -6.58 21.20
C ASP A 229 10.74 -5.57 21.22
N GLY A 230 10.48 -4.89 20.10
CA GLY A 230 9.35 -3.97 19.99
C GLY A 230 8.02 -4.72 19.84
N ASP A 231 6.96 -4.20 20.46
CA ASP A 231 5.58 -4.64 20.19
C ASP A 231 5.24 -4.39 18.71
N VAL A 232 5.50 -5.39 17.88
CA VAL A 232 4.99 -5.47 16.51
C VAL A 232 3.53 -5.90 16.60
N LYS A 233 2.66 -4.94 16.79
CA LYS A 233 1.19 -5.15 16.74
C LYS A 233 0.56 -4.17 15.80
#